data_d7e60a50f419be94d85f39875634b552
#
_entry.id   d7e60a50f419be94d85f39875634b552
#
_cell.length_a   1.000
_cell.length_b   1.000
_cell.length_c   1.000
_cell.angle_alpha   90.00
_cell.angle_beta   90.00
_cell.angle_gamma   90.00
#
_symmetry.space_group_name_H-M   'P 1'
#
loop_
_entity.id
_entity.type
_entity.pdbx_description
1 polymer ?
#
loop_
_entity_poly.entity_id
_entity_poly.type
_entity_poly.pdbx_seq_one_letter_code
_entity_poly.pdbx_strand_id
1 'polypeptide(L)'
;MIEQRYKRQVNLLLKVLPEVAKEKNFALHGGTAINLFVRNMPRLSVDIDLTYIPIESRKVSLENIYQALEKIKERLSKIIPRPRIEHKKDVGKLLISSSGDEIKLEVNLVGRGILGKSTKQILSKKTSEEYERFVSIQVVPFGQLYGGKICAALDRQHPRDLFDIKYLLESEGLSRDVIIGFLLALISNDRPIHEVLNPNFLDQKKAMENQFFGMTFQSFVYDDFEETRLQLVQLVNKNLRDEDKEFLLSIKSLNPKWDIHDFKKFPAVQWKLQNLEKLQKSNAKKHKQQFDLLKKHLETV
;
A
#
# COMPACT_ATOMS: atom_id res chain seq x y z
N MET A 1 5.52 11.46 22.83
CA MET A 1 5.95 10.25 23.57
C MET A 1 5.29 9.06 22.91
N ILE A 2 6.00 7.94 22.66
CA ILE A 2 5.41 6.72 22.07
C ILE A 2 4.41 6.10 23.04
N GLU A 3 3.21 5.79 22.54
CA GLU A 3 2.21 5.13 23.38
C GLU A 3 2.50 3.63 23.55
N GLN A 4 2.41 3.17 24.80
CA GLN A 4 2.68 1.75 25.16
C GLN A 4 1.73 0.77 24.43
N ARG A 5 0.50 1.20 24.11
CA ARG A 5 -0.45 0.43 23.32
C ARG A 5 0.15 0.01 21.97
N TYR A 6 0.75 0.96 21.23
CA TYR A 6 1.35 0.64 19.92
C TYR A 6 2.58 -0.26 20.05
N LYS A 7 3.39 -0.10 21.11
CA LYS A 7 4.52 -1.01 21.36
C LYS A 7 4.04 -2.46 21.58
N ARG A 8 2.97 -2.66 22.37
CA ARG A 8 2.41 -4.00 22.58
C ARG A 8 1.83 -4.60 21.29
N GLN A 9 1.14 -3.80 20.47
CA GLN A 9 0.65 -4.25 19.16
C GLN A 9 1.78 -4.65 18.22
N VAL A 10 2.89 -3.90 18.16
CA VAL A 10 4.08 -4.29 17.39
C VAL A 10 4.69 -5.57 17.93
N ASN A 11 4.77 -5.76 19.25
CA ASN A 11 5.26 -7.01 19.83
C ASN A 11 4.38 -8.21 19.42
N LEU A 12 3.04 -8.06 19.40
CA LEU A 12 2.13 -9.09 18.91
C LEU A 12 2.35 -9.34 17.41
N LEU A 13 2.47 -8.29 16.61
CA LEU A 13 2.73 -8.35 15.17
C LEU A 13 4.03 -9.13 14.88
N LEU A 14 5.09 -8.85 15.62
CA LEU A 14 6.39 -9.52 15.46
C LEU A 14 6.36 -11.01 15.87
N LYS A 15 5.40 -11.44 16.69
CA LYS A 15 5.13 -12.87 16.95
C LYS A 15 4.38 -13.54 15.78
N VAL A 16 3.58 -12.79 15.06
CA VAL A 16 2.78 -13.28 13.93
C VAL A 16 3.61 -13.40 12.63
N LEU A 17 4.49 -12.45 12.36
CA LEU A 17 5.25 -12.37 11.10
C LEU A 17 6.06 -13.62 10.74
N PRO A 18 6.72 -14.34 11.67
CA PRO A 18 7.41 -15.61 11.34
C PRO A 18 6.50 -16.68 10.76
N GLU A 19 5.24 -16.74 11.22
CA GLU A 19 4.25 -17.68 10.70
C GLU A 19 3.73 -17.29 9.32
N VAL A 20 3.60 -15.97 9.08
CA VAL A 20 3.29 -15.42 7.76
C VAL A 20 4.41 -15.69 6.76
N ALA A 21 5.67 -15.55 7.17
CA ALA A 21 6.85 -15.77 6.32
C ALA A 21 7.01 -17.21 5.80
N LYS A 22 6.30 -18.17 6.39
CA LYS A 22 6.25 -19.57 5.91
C LYS A 22 5.44 -19.70 4.61
N GLU A 23 4.49 -18.78 4.35
CA GLU A 23 3.68 -18.76 3.14
C GLU A 23 4.43 -18.03 2.01
N LYS A 24 5.04 -18.79 1.10
CA LYS A 24 5.92 -18.27 0.04
C LYS A 24 5.22 -17.43 -1.03
N ASN A 25 3.90 -17.55 -1.12
CA ASN A 25 3.09 -16.83 -2.08
C ASN A 25 2.70 -15.41 -1.61
N PHE A 26 3.17 -14.99 -0.43
CA PHE A 26 2.93 -13.66 0.08
C PHE A 26 4.21 -12.83 0.16
N ALA A 27 4.07 -11.53 -0.14
CA ALA A 27 5.07 -10.53 0.16
C ALA A 27 4.47 -9.44 1.05
N LEU A 28 5.22 -9.02 2.06
CA LEU A 28 4.85 -7.93 2.96
C LEU A 28 4.82 -6.61 2.18
N HIS A 29 3.81 -5.81 2.45
CA HIS A 29 3.58 -4.50 1.85
C HIS A 29 3.27 -3.46 2.94
N GLY A 30 2.97 -2.23 2.53
CA GLY A 30 2.40 -1.21 3.42
C GLY A 30 3.35 -0.67 4.47
N GLY A 31 2.75 -0.10 5.53
CA GLY A 31 3.49 0.62 6.56
C GLY A 31 4.46 -0.25 7.34
N THR A 32 4.12 -1.51 7.60
CA THR A 32 4.97 -2.45 8.33
C THR A 32 6.22 -2.80 7.52
N ALA A 33 6.09 -3.06 6.22
CA ALA A 33 7.25 -3.26 5.34
C ALA A 33 8.18 -2.04 5.36
N ILE A 34 7.63 -0.83 5.21
CA ILE A 34 8.41 0.41 5.19
C ILE A 34 9.12 0.62 6.52
N ASN A 35 8.39 0.60 7.63
CA ASN A 35 8.93 1.11 8.90
C ASN A 35 9.76 0.09 9.67
N LEU A 36 9.42 -1.21 9.60
CA LEU A 36 10.09 -2.23 10.39
C LEU A 36 11.18 -2.99 9.63
N PHE A 37 11.22 -2.89 8.28
CA PHE A 37 12.18 -3.64 7.46
C PHE A 37 13.01 -2.74 6.55
N VAL A 38 12.40 -1.79 5.81
CA VAL A 38 13.13 -0.92 4.87
C VAL A 38 13.78 0.27 5.59
N ARG A 39 13.06 0.88 6.54
CA ARG A 39 13.54 1.98 7.37
C ARG A 39 13.94 1.48 8.76
N ASN A 40 14.71 2.28 9.49
CA ASN A 40 15.15 1.92 10.83
C ASN A 40 14.13 2.37 11.90
N MET A 41 12.86 1.94 11.73
CA MET A 41 11.74 2.18 12.62
C MET A 41 11.54 3.67 13.01
N PRO A 42 11.32 4.56 12.03
CA PRO A 42 11.01 5.98 12.32
C PRO A 42 9.66 6.14 13.01
N ARG A 43 8.71 5.26 12.71
CA ARG A 43 7.44 5.14 13.44
C ARG A 43 7.02 3.69 13.64
N LEU A 44 6.09 3.46 14.54
CA LEU A 44 5.46 2.16 14.73
C LEU A 44 4.43 1.89 13.61
N SER A 45 4.25 0.61 13.27
CA SER A 45 3.21 0.12 12.37
C SER A 45 2.61 -1.16 12.95
N VAL A 46 1.29 -1.25 12.96
CA VAL A 46 0.53 -2.27 13.71
C VAL A 46 -0.35 -3.17 12.84
N ASP A 47 -0.34 -2.96 11.52
CA ASP A 47 -1.08 -3.76 10.55
C ASP A 47 -0.11 -4.60 9.71
N ILE A 48 -0.51 -5.80 9.30
CA ILE A 48 0.21 -6.66 8.36
C ILE A 48 -0.53 -6.64 7.03
N ASP A 49 -0.02 -5.91 6.06
CA ASP A 49 -0.56 -5.86 4.71
C ASP A 49 0.25 -6.78 3.80
N LEU A 50 -0.44 -7.67 3.08
CA LEU A 50 0.18 -8.67 2.20
C LEU A 50 -0.29 -8.52 0.76
N THR A 51 0.64 -8.69 -0.17
CA THR A 51 0.37 -8.89 -1.59
C THR A 51 0.52 -10.37 -1.93
N TYR A 52 -0.49 -10.94 -2.60
CA TYR A 52 -0.39 -12.28 -3.17
C TYR A 52 0.44 -12.20 -4.45
N ILE A 53 1.57 -12.92 -4.48
CA ILE A 53 2.59 -12.82 -5.54
C ILE A 53 2.12 -13.44 -6.87
N PRO A 54 1.54 -14.66 -6.91
CA PRO A 54 1.18 -15.30 -8.18
C PRO A 54 0.07 -14.55 -8.92
N ILE A 55 0.15 -14.58 -10.25
CA ILE A 55 -0.90 -14.09 -11.15
C ILE A 55 -1.60 -15.30 -11.76
N GLU A 56 -2.73 -15.65 -11.17
CA GLU A 56 -3.56 -16.78 -11.53
C GLU A 56 -5.01 -16.34 -11.74
N SER A 57 -5.89 -17.26 -12.16
CA SER A 57 -7.31 -16.96 -12.20
C SER A 57 -7.83 -16.50 -10.83
N ARG A 58 -8.87 -15.66 -10.83
CA ARG A 58 -9.43 -15.15 -9.56
C ARG A 58 -9.83 -16.26 -8.60
N LYS A 59 -10.46 -17.32 -9.12
CA LYS A 59 -10.92 -18.48 -8.32
C LYS A 59 -9.75 -19.18 -7.64
N VAL A 60 -8.70 -19.51 -8.38
CA VAL A 60 -7.50 -20.20 -7.85
C VAL A 60 -6.78 -19.32 -6.83
N SER A 61 -6.57 -18.04 -7.14
CA SER A 61 -5.92 -17.13 -6.21
C SER A 61 -6.67 -16.99 -4.89
N LEU A 62 -8.00 -16.83 -4.94
CA LEU A 62 -8.79 -16.69 -3.70
C LEU A 62 -8.75 -17.97 -2.88
N GLU A 63 -8.83 -19.13 -3.50
CA GLU A 63 -8.73 -20.41 -2.80
C GLU A 63 -7.36 -20.56 -2.12
N ASN A 64 -6.27 -20.29 -2.84
CA ASN A 64 -4.90 -20.37 -2.30
C ASN A 64 -4.69 -19.36 -1.15
N ILE A 65 -5.22 -18.14 -1.26
CA ILE A 65 -5.16 -17.12 -0.20
C ILE A 65 -5.90 -17.61 1.04
N TYR A 66 -7.11 -18.15 0.89
CA TYR A 66 -7.91 -18.62 2.02
C TYR A 66 -7.26 -19.81 2.73
N GLN A 67 -6.74 -20.76 1.98
CA GLN A 67 -6.00 -21.90 2.55
C GLN A 67 -4.73 -21.44 3.29
N ALA A 68 -3.99 -20.48 2.74
CA ALA A 68 -2.80 -19.93 3.40
C ALA A 68 -3.17 -19.20 4.70
N LEU A 69 -4.25 -18.40 4.70
CA LEU A 69 -4.73 -17.72 5.90
C LEU A 69 -5.21 -18.70 6.99
N GLU A 70 -5.88 -19.80 6.62
CA GLU A 70 -6.24 -20.84 7.59
C GLU A 70 -5.01 -21.54 8.19
N LYS A 71 -4.00 -21.87 7.37
CA LYS A 71 -2.72 -22.42 7.87
C LYS A 71 -2.02 -21.47 8.83
N ILE A 72 -2.00 -20.17 8.52
CA ILE A 72 -1.44 -19.15 9.42
C ILE A 72 -2.23 -19.16 10.74
N LYS A 73 -3.56 -19.10 10.69
CA LYS A 73 -4.43 -19.13 11.88
C LYS A 73 -4.18 -20.35 12.75
N GLU A 74 -4.10 -21.56 12.16
CA GLU A 74 -3.83 -22.80 12.89
C GLU A 74 -2.48 -22.77 13.61
N ARG A 75 -1.42 -22.27 12.95
CA ARG A 75 -0.10 -22.14 13.56
C ARG A 75 -0.08 -21.11 14.68
N LEU A 76 -0.72 -19.97 14.48
CA LEU A 76 -0.82 -18.91 15.49
C LEU A 76 -1.59 -19.36 16.72
N SER A 77 -2.63 -20.19 16.56
CA SER A 77 -3.40 -20.75 17.67
C SER A 77 -2.55 -21.64 18.61
N LYS A 78 -1.42 -22.16 18.12
CA LYS A 78 -0.51 -23.01 18.93
C LYS A 78 0.57 -22.20 19.65
N ILE A 79 0.93 -21.02 19.16
CA ILE A 79 2.09 -20.23 19.67
C ILE A 79 1.70 -18.98 20.43
N ILE A 80 0.51 -18.43 20.19
CA ILE A 80 0.03 -17.23 20.88
C ILE A 80 -0.78 -17.64 22.10
N PRO A 81 -0.48 -17.13 23.30
CA PRO A 81 -1.25 -17.43 24.50
C PRO A 81 -2.68 -16.90 24.40
N ARG A 82 -3.67 -17.78 24.62
CA ARG A 82 -5.11 -17.44 24.61
C ARG A 82 -5.52 -16.57 23.42
N PRO A 83 -5.23 -16.99 22.16
CA PRO A 83 -5.50 -16.19 21.00
C PRO A 83 -7.00 -16.19 20.68
N ARG A 84 -7.53 -15.05 20.26
CA ARG A 84 -8.79 -14.96 19.53
C ARG A 84 -8.46 -14.56 18.10
N ILE A 85 -8.70 -15.46 17.15
CA ILE A 85 -8.39 -15.26 15.73
C ILE A 85 -9.64 -15.43 14.90
N GLU A 86 -10.14 -14.34 14.36
CA GLU A 86 -11.29 -14.32 13.46
C GLU A 86 -10.81 -14.25 12.02
N HIS A 87 -11.23 -15.22 11.19
CA HIS A 87 -10.96 -15.21 9.75
C HIS A 87 -12.16 -14.67 8.98
N LYS A 88 -12.04 -13.45 8.45
CA LYS A 88 -13.01 -12.80 7.57
C LYS A 88 -12.66 -13.15 6.11
N LYS A 89 -13.17 -14.30 5.65
CA LYS A 89 -12.83 -14.87 4.33
C LYS A 89 -13.14 -13.93 3.17
N ASP A 90 -14.31 -13.29 3.17
CA ASP A 90 -14.80 -12.44 2.07
C ASP A 90 -13.89 -11.24 1.78
N VAL A 91 -13.12 -10.80 2.78
CA VAL A 91 -12.19 -9.67 2.66
C VAL A 91 -10.72 -10.07 2.83
N GLY A 92 -10.40 -11.37 2.91
CA GLY A 92 -9.03 -11.86 3.02
C GLY A 92 -8.28 -11.38 4.27
N LYS A 93 -8.95 -11.42 5.45
CA LYS A 93 -8.45 -10.79 6.66
C LYS A 93 -8.45 -11.73 7.87
N LEU A 94 -7.40 -11.65 8.69
CA LEU A 94 -7.37 -12.19 10.04
C LEU A 94 -7.34 -11.04 11.05
N LEU A 95 -8.26 -11.04 12.02
CA LEU A 95 -8.19 -10.24 13.23
C LEU A 95 -7.59 -11.10 14.32
N ILE A 96 -6.48 -10.68 14.89
CA ILE A 96 -5.67 -11.48 15.83
C ILE A 96 -5.57 -10.70 17.12
N SER A 97 -6.19 -11.22 18.18
CA SER A 97 -6.18 -10.60 19.51
C SER A 97 -5.53 -11.52 20.53
N SER A 98 -4.76 -10.96 21.45
CA SER A 98 -4.18 -11.65 22.60
C SER A 98 -3.89 -10.64 23.71
N SER A 99 -4.24 -10.99 24.95
CA SER A 99 -3.96 -10.17 26.15
C SER A 99 -4.42 -8.71 26.07
N GLY A 100 -5.53 -8.46 25.37
CA GLY A 100 -6.11 -7.11 25.21
C GLY A 100 -5.52 -6.28 24.04
N ASP A 101 -4.50 -6.76 23.37
CA ASP A 101 -3.98 -6.16 22.14
C ASP A 101 -4.58 -6.84 20.91
N GLU A 102 -4.80 -6.06 19.85
CA GLU A 102 -5.32 -6.56 18.57
C GLU A 102 -4.49 -6.02 17.41
N ILE A 103 -4.23 -6.88 16.43
CA ILE A 103 -3.65 -6.53 15.14
C ILE A 103 -4.47 -7.11 14.00
N LYS A 104 -4.30 -6.52 12.82
CA LYS A 104 -4.95 -6.96 11.59
C LYS A 104 -3.90 -7.48 10.60
N LEU A 105 -4.17 -8.65 10.02
CA LEU A 105 -3.48 -9.17 8.85
C LEU A 105 -4.45 -9.14 7.67
N GLU A 106 -4.07 -8.55 6.56
CA GLU A 106 -4.93 -8.39 5.40
C GLU A 106 -4.18 -8.73 4.11
N VAL A 107 -4.81 -9.51 3.23
CA VAL A 107 -4.33 -9.78 1.88
C VAL A 107 -5.19 -9.00 0.89
N ASN A 108 -4.55 -8.20 0.02
CA ASN A 108 -5.28 -7.50 -1.03
C ASN A 108 -5.78 -8.50 -2.09
N LEU A 109 -7.09 -8.74 -2.12
CA LEU A 109 -7.73 -9.72 -3.02
C LEU A 109 -7.77 -9.27 -4.49
N VAL A 110 -7.63 -7.98 -4.76
CA VAL A 110 -7.65 -7.39 -6.11
C VAL A 110 -6.22 -7.06 -6.57
N GLY A 111 -5.43 -6.37 -5.74
CA GLY A 111 -4.06 -5.97 -6.03
C GLY A 111 -3.06 -7.12 -5.91
N ARG A 112 -3.25 -8.17 -6.72
CA ARG A 112 -2.37 -9.34 -6.79
C ARG A 112 -1.30 -9.15 -7.84
N GLY A 113 -0.15 -9.80 -7.63
CA GLY A 113 1.03 -9.69 -8.48
C GLY A 113 2.02 -8.64 -8.00
N ILE A 114 3.26 -8.78 -8.44
CA ILE A 114 4.35 -7.86 -8.10
C ILE A 114 5.12 -7.42 -9.35
N LEU A 115 5.70 -6.22 -9.29
CA LEU A 115 6.60 -5.68 -10.31
C LEU A 115 8.00 -6.29 -10.14
N GLY A 116 8.33 -7.25 -10.98
CA GLY A 116 9.61 -7.95 -10.88
C GLY A 116 9.64 -9.02 -9.79
N LYS A 117 10.62 -8.98 -8.89
CA LYS A 117 10.84 -10.01 -7.86
C LYS A 117 10.73 -9.41 -6.46
N SER A 118 10.11 -10.13 -5.53
CA SER A 118 10.16 -9.80 -4.10
C SER A 118 11.59 -9.99 -3.57
N THR A 119 11.93 -9.25 -2.54
CA THR A 119 13.23 -9.36 -1.86
C THR A 119 13.03 -9.84 -0.43
N LYS A 120 13.92 -10.75 0.01
CA LYS A 120 13.91 -11.20 1.38
C LYS A 120 14.57 -10.15 2.25
N GLN A 121 13.81 -9.55 3.16
CA GLN A 121 14.27 -8.52 4.09
C GLN A 121 14.32 -9.07 5.52
N ILE A 122 15.23 -8.55 6.33
CA ILE A 122 15.29 -8.78 7.77
C ILE A 122 14.79 -7.54 8.50
N LEU A 123 14.33 -7.70 9.74
CA LEU A 123 13.98 -6.55 10.59
C LEU A 123 15.13 -5.53 10.65
N SER A 124 14.78 -4.26 10.62
CA SER A 124 15.75 -3.19 10.82
C SER A 124 16.46 -3.32 12.17
N LYS A 125 17.68 -2.80 12.26
CA LYS A 125 18.50 -2.89 13.46
C LYS A 125 17.75 -2.43 14.71
N LYS A 126 17.17 -1.23 14.68
CA LYS A 126 16.42 -0.66 15.80
C LYS A 126 15.20 -1.51 16.18
N THR A 127 14.47 -2.07 15.19
CA THR A 127 13.34 -2.96 15.47
C THR A 127 13.80 -4.24 16.15
N SER A 128 14.87 -4.86 15.67
CA SER A 128 15.42 -6.08 16.24
C SER A 128 15.91 -5.89 17.67
N GLU A 129 16.59 -4.78 17.94
CA GLU A 129 17.12 -4.43 19.27
C GLU A 129 16.00 -4.06 20.26
N GLU A 130 15.02 -3.22 19.84
CA GLU A 130 13.92 -2.77 20.73
C GLU A 130 13.00 -3.92 21.16
N TYR A 131 12.80 -4.91 20.29
CA TYR A 131 11.87 -6.02 20.54
C TYR A 131 12.56 -7.36 20.79
N GLU A 132 13.88 -7.41 20.75
CA GLU A 132 14.69 -8.65 20.90
C GLU A 132 14.18 -9.77 19.97
N ARG A 133 13.91 -9.42 18.69
CA ARG A 133 13.31 -10.30 17.69
C ARG A 133 14.15 -10.34 16.42
N PHE A 134 14.14 -11.51 15.81
CA PHE A 134 14.63 -11.71 14.45
C PHE A 134 13.50 -12.21 13.58
N VAL A 135 13.21 -11.49 12.50
CA VAL A 135 12.21 -11.90 11.49
C VAL A 135 12.79 -11.64 10.11
N SER A 136 12.59 -12.59 9.21
CA SER A 136 12.94 -12.43 7.81
C SER A 136 11.74 -12.82 6.95
N ILE A 137 11.32 -11.95 6.04
CA ILE A 137 10.12 -12.11 5.22
C ILE A 137 10.34 -11.56 3.81
N GLN A 138 9.58 -12.09 2.84
CA GLN A 138 9.52 -11.50 1.50
C GLN A 138 8.80 -10.14 1.56
N VAL A 139 9.39 -9.12 0.92
CA VAL A 139 8.82 -7.77 0.79
C VAL A 139 8.65 -7.46 -0.70
N VAL A 140 7.58 -6.80 -1.08
CA VAL A 140 7.37 -6.34 -2.46
C VAL A 140 8.52 -5.43 -2.91
N PRO A 141 8.80 -5.31 -4.23
CA PRO A 141 9.84 -4.41 -4.73
C PRO A 141 9.68 -2.99 -4.21
N PHE A 142 10.81 -2.31 -3.94
CA PHE A 142 10.84 -0.96 -3.38
C PHE A 142 9.97 0.03 -4.16
N GLY A 143 10.05 0.02 -5.49
CA GLY A 143 9.24 0.87 -6.35
C GLY A 143 7.74 0.62 -6.18
N GLN A 144 7.30 -0.64 -6.10
CA GLN A 144 5.89 -0.97 -5.87
C GLN A 144 5.44 -0.59 -4.44
N LEU A 145 6.31 -0.80 -3.44
CA LEU A 145 6.03 -0.47 -2.04
C LEU A 145 5.74 1.02 -1.87
N TYR A 146 6.66 1.86 -2.35
CA TYR A 146 6.51 3.31 -2.25
C TYR A 146 5.55 3.89 -3.29
N GLY A 147 5.46 3.33 -4.48
CA GLY A 147 4.45 3.71 -5.47
C GLY A 147 3.02 3.53 -4.94
N GLY A 148 2.75 2.40 -4.28
CA GLY A 148 1.49 2.17 -3.57
C GLY A 148 1.27 3.14 -2.40
N LYS A 149 2.34 3.50 -1.66
CA LYS A 149 2.30 4.48 -0.58
C LYS A 149 1.98 5.89 -1.10
N ILE A 150 2.57 6.30 -2.23
CA ILE A 150 2.28 7.58 -2.89
C ILE A 150 0.80 7.63 -3.30
N CYS A 151 0.31 6.59 -3.97
CA CYS A 151 -1.09 6.53 -4.38
C CYS A 151 -2.04 6.65 -3.17
N ALA A 152 -1.78 5.93 -2.08
CA ALA A 152 -2.56 6.03 -0.85
C ALA A 152 -2.46 7.42 -0.19
N ALA A 153 -1.28 8.06 -0.19
CA ALA A 153 -1.07 9.40 0.36
C ALA A 153 -1.83 10.47 -0.43
N LEU A 154 -1.91 10.35 -1.75
CA LEU A 154 -2.68 11.26 -2.60
C LEU A 154 -4.19 11.01 -2.52
N ASP A 155 -4.62 9.76 -2.36
CA ASP A 155 -6.03 9.37 -2.32
C ASP A 155 -6.70 9.73 -1.00
N ARG A 156 -6.22 9.20 0.13
CA ARG A 156 -6.83 9.35 1.46
C ARG A 156 -6.14 10.40 2.34
N GLN A 157 -4.96 10.86 1.95
CA GLN A 157 -4.18 11.90 2.62
C GLN A 157 -3.99 11.65 4.14
N HIS A 158 -3.79 10.38 4.52
CA HIS A 158 -3.66 10.02 5.93
C HIS A 158 -2.27 10.42 6.47
N PRO A 159 -2.15 10.98 7.69
CA PRO A 159 -0.87 11.43 8.26
C PRO A 159 0.23 10.35 8.27
N ARG A 160 -0.12 9.09 8.53
CA ARG A 160 0.84 7.96 8.47
C ARG A 160 1.46 7.79 7.09
N ASP A 161 0.67 8.02 6.03
CA ASP A 161 1.16 7.85 4.67
C ASP A 161 2.07 9.01 4.28
N LEU A 162 1.72 10.25 4.63
CA LEU A 162 2.56 11.42 4.37
C LEU A 162 3.83 11.43 5.22
N PHE A 163 3.78 10.93 6.46
CA PHE A 163 5.00 10.71 7.24
C PHE A 163 5.98 9.75 6.52
N ASP A 164 5.50 8.60 6.03
CA ASP A 164 6.33 7.65 5.28
C ASP A 164 6.87 8.29 3.98
N ILE A 165 6.10 9.15 3.33
CA ILE A 165 6.49 9.89 2.12
C ILE A 165 7.55 10.96 2.44
N LYS A 166 7.41 11.73 3.54
CA LYS A 166 8.45 12.68 3.98
C LYS A 166 9.81 12.02 4.01
N TYR A 167 9.90 10.83 4.65
CA TYR A 167 11.15 10.07 4.69
C TYR A 167 11.67 9.64 3.32
N LEU A 168 10.78 9.26 2.40
CA LEU A 168 11.18 8.94 1.03
C LEU A 168 11.76 10.16 0.32
N LEU A 169 11.10 11.31 0.43
CA LEU A 169 11.53 12.55 -0.24
C LEU A 169 12.86 13.09 0.31
N GLU A 170 13.08 12.95 1.61
CA GLU A 170 14.32 13.36 2.28
C GLU A 170 15.51 12.41 2.03
N SER A 171 15.27 11.19 1.55
CA SER A 171 16.29 10.17 1.32
C SER A 171 16.52 9.88 -0.16
N GLU A 172 15.75 8.96 -0.75
CA GLU A 172 15.95 8.52 -2.14
C GLU A 172 15.21 9.38 -3.18
N GLY A 173 14.18 10.13 -2.75
CA GLY A 173 13.31 10.87 -3.66
C GLY A 173 12.43 9.96 -4.52
N LEU A 174 11.86 10.52 -5.60
CA LEU A 174 11.01 9.78 -6.53
C LEU A 174 11.85 9.19 -7.67
N SER A 175 12.47 8.05 -7.43
CA SER A 175 13.17 7.31 -8.48
C SER A 175 12.21 6.82 -9.58
N ARG A 176 12.74 6.45 -10.75
CA ARG A 176 11.92 5.92 -11.85
C ARG A 176 11.13 4.68 -11.45
N ASP A 177 11.72 3.78 -10.68
CA ASP A 177 11.04 2.57 -10.20
C ASP A 177 9.87 2.91 -9.28
N VAL A 178 10.00 3.95 -8.45
CA VAL A 178 8.91 4.45 -7.60
C VAL A 178 7.79 5.05 -8.44
N ILE A 179 8.11 5.81 -9.49
CA ILE A 179 7.10 6.34 -10.42
C ILE A 179 6.39 5.21 -11.17
N ILE A 180 7.11 4.19 -11.66
CA ILE A 180 6.50 3.00 -12.31
C ILE A 180 5.56 2.27 -11.32
N GLY A 181 5.99 2.08 -10.08
CA GLY A 181 5.14 1.51 -9.03
C GLY A 181 3.91 2.37 -8.72
N PHE A 182 4.07 3.70 -8.73
CA PHE A 182 2.96 4.63 -8.57
C PHE A 182 1.97 4.56 -9.74
N LEU A 183 2.45 4.50 -10.98
CA LEU A 183 1.59 4.35 -12.15
C LEU A 183 0.74 3.07 -12.08
N LEU A 184 1.35 1.95 -11.69
CA LEU A 184 0.60 0.71 -11.47
C LEU A 184 -0.47 0.87 -10.38
N ALA A 185 -0.13 1.48 -9.24
CA ALA A 185 -1.07 1.73 -8.16
C ALA A 185 -2.19 2.68 -8.58
N LEU A 186 -1.86 3.74 -9.32
CA LEU A 186 -2.80 4.75 -9.82
C LEU A 186 -3.86 4.16 -10.75
N ILE A 187 -3.44 3.33 -11.73
CA ILE A 187 -4.38 2.67 -12.64
C ILE A 187 -5.06 1.44 -12.02
N SER A 188 -4.71 1.07 -10.81
CA SER A 188 -5.36 0.04 -9.99
C SER A 188 -6.30 0.62 -8.94
N ASN A 189 -6.31 1.94 -8.75
CA ASN A 189 -7.16 2.64 -7.78
C ASN A 189 -8.58 2.84 -8.31
N ASP A 190 -9.58 2.78 -7.44
CA ASP A 190 -10.99 2.95 -7.82
C ASP A 190 -11.33 4.40 -8.21
N ARG A 191 -10.63 5.39 -7.64
CA ARG A 191 -10.85 6.80 -7.97
C ARG A 191 -10.43 7.14 -9.41
N PRO A 192 -11.04 8.18 -10.01
CA PRO A 192 -10.58 8.73 -11.27
C PRO A 192 -9.12 9.20 -11.20
N ILE A 193 -8.32 8.91 -12.23
CA ILE A 193 -6.88 9.20 -12.27
C ILE A 193 -6.61 10.69 -11.99
N HIS A 194 -7.36 11.60 -12.61
CA HIS A 194 -7.18 13.04 -12.45
C HIS A 194 -7.44 13.53 -11.01
N GLU A 195 -8.33 12.86 -10.25
CA GLU A 195 -8.60 13.20 -8.86
C GLU A 195 -7.47 12.77 -7.91
N VAL A 196 -6.73 11.73 -8.26
CA VAL A 196 -5.56 11.30 -7.50
C VAL A 196 -4.34 12.17 -7.81
N LEU A 197 -4.15 12.55 -9.09
CA LEU A 197 -3.05 13.43 -9.51
C LEU A 197 -3.21 14.88 -9.05
N ASN A 198 -4.45 15.34 -8.89
CA ASN A 198 -4.79 16.68 -8.41
C ASN A 198 -5.86 16.61 -7.32
N PRO A 199 -5.51 16.14 -6.12
CA PRO A 199 -6.46 15.89 -5.06
C PRO A 199 -6.95 17.20 -4.41
N ASN A 200 -8.25 17.23 -4.05
CA ASN A 200 -8.74 18.22 -3.11
C ASN A 200 -8.14 17.95 -1.74
N PHE A 201 -7.54 18.96 -1.12
CA PHE A 201 -6.90 18.80 0.18
C PHE A 201 -7.93 18.65 1.31
N LEU A 202 -7.75 17.58 2.09
CA LEU A 202 -8.63 17.23 3.21
C LEU A 202 -8.05 17.76 4.52
N ASP A 203 -8.93 18.21 5.41
CA ASP A 203 -8.55 18.46 6.81
C ASP A 203 -8.34 17.10 7.52
N GLN A 204 -7.12 16.84 7.95
CA GLN A 204 -6.72 15.60 8.62
C GLN A 204 -6.27 15.82 10.07
N LYS A 205 -6.60 16.96 10.70
CA LYS A 205 -6.23 17.27 12.10
C LYS A 205 -6.71 16.17 13.05
N LYS A 206 -7.97 15.75 12.92
CA LYS A 206 -8.51 14.65 13.75
C LYS A 206 -7.80 13.32 13.53
N ALA A 207 -7.41 13.01 12.29
CA ALA A 207 -6.65 11.79 12.01
C ALA A 207 -5.22 11.89 12.55
N MET A 208 -4.61 13.07 12.50
CA MET A 208 -3.31 13.35 13.11
C MET A 208 -3.35 13.08 14.62
N GLU A 209 -4.33 13.63 15.31
CA GLU A 209 -4.49 13.50 16.77
C GLU A 209 -4.81 12.07 17.21
N ASN A 210 -5.79 11.41 16.56
CA ASN A 210 -6.36 10.16 17.06
C ASN A 210 -5.70 8.90 16.50
N GLN A 211 -4.99 9.00 15.35
CA GLN A 211 -4.51 7.84 14.63
C GLN A 211 -3.01 7.88 14.29
N PHE A 212 -2.34 9.00 14.60
CA PHE A 212 -0.92 9.15 14.32
C PHE A 212 -0.10 9.52 15.56
N PHE A 213 -0.58 10.42 16.44
CA PHE A 213 0.13 10.75 17.66
C PHE A 213 0.41 9.50 18.50
N GLY A 214 1.62 9.46 19.07
CA GLY A 214 2.11 8.31 19.83
C GLY A 214 2.67 7.16 18.98
N MET A 215 2.68 7.26 17.65
CA MET A 215 3.27 6.25 16.77
C MET A 215 4.68 6.60 16.29
N THR A 216 5.11 7.84 16.38
CA THR A 216 6.41 8.31 15.84
C THR A 216 7.43 8.62 16.93
N PHE A 217 8.70 8.36 16.63
CA PHE A 217 9.85 8.75 17.45
C PHE A 217 10.35 10.16 17.13
N GLN A 218 9.91 10.74 16.02
CA GLN A 218 10.32 12.06 15.56
C GLN A 218 9.12 12.99 15.51
N SER A 219 9.39 14.30 15.57
CA SER A 219 8.36 15.30 15.41
C SER A 219 7.84 15.28 13.97
N PHE A 220 6.52 15.31 13.83
CA PHE A 220 5.81 15.51 12.57
C PHE A 220 4.50 16.21 12.92
N VAL A 221 4.50 17.52 12.76
CA VAL A 221 3.36 18.37 13.10
C VAL A 221 2.47 18.59 11.88
N TYR A 222 1.34 19.28 12.06
CA TYR A 222 0.37 19.45 10.98
C TYR A 222 0.92 20.28 9.82
N ASP A 223 1.80 21.23 10.09
CA ASP A 223 2.49 22.03 9.06
C ASP A 223 3.42 21.15 8.21
N ASP A 224 4.18 20.25 8.82
CA ASP A 224 4.99 19.25 8.08
C ASP A 224 4.12 18.37 7.17
N PHE A 225 2.94 17.98 7.66
CA PHE A 225 1.96 17.19 6.90
C PHE A 225 1.47 17.97 5.67
N GLU A 226 1.09 19.23 5.82
CA GLU A 226 0.59 20.07 4.72
C GLU A 226 1.70 20.36 3.70
N GLU A 227 2.90 20.68 4.15
CA GLU A 227 4.07 20.89 3.29
C GLU A 227 4.42 19.63 2.50
N THR A 228 4.53 18.49 3.18
CA THR A 228 4.84 17.20 2.52
C THR A 228 3.78 16.84 1.48
N ARG A 229 2.51 17.08 1.78
CA ARG A 229 1.40 16.83 0.85
C ARG A 229 1.50 17.69 -0.40
N LEU A 230 1.75 18.98 -0.24
CA LEU A 230 1.91 19.91 -1.36
C LEU A 230 3.13 19.51 -2.22
N GLN A 231 4.26 19.26 -1.57
CA GLN A 231 5.48 18.82 -2.25
C GLN A 231 5.29 17.51 -3.00
N LEU A 232 4.57 16.54 -2.41
CA LEU A 232 4.30 15.27 -3.08
C LEU A 232 3.50 15.46 -4.38
N VAL A 233 2.42 16.25 -4.35
CA VAL A 233 1.62 16.53 -5.55
C VAL A 233 2.48 17.16 -6.65
N GLN A 234 3.29 18.14 -6.32
CA GLN A 234 4.19 18.80 -7.28
C GLN A 234 5.23 17.84 -7.85
N LEU A 235 5.90 17.08 -7.00
CA LEU A 235 6.96 16.17 -7.42
C LEU A 235 6.43 14.99 -8.24
N VAL A 236 5.27 14.42 -7.89
CA VAL A 236 4.66 13.36 -8.69
C VAL A 236 4.36 13.85 -10.09
N ASN A 237 3.69 14.99 -10.22
CA ASN A 237 3.35 15.55 -11.52
C ASN A 237 4.60 15.91 -12.35
N LYS A 238 5.61 16.52 -11.75
CA LYS A 238 6.89 16.88 -12.40
C LYS A 238 7.67 15.66 -12.90
N ASN A 239 7.56 14.51 -12.23
CA ASN A 239 8.30 13.28 -12.58
C ASN A 239 7.56 12.37 -13.57
N LEU A 240 6.33 12.71 -13.98
CA LEU A 240 5.65 12.04 -15.08
C LEU A 240 6.30 12.44 -16.41
N ARG A 241 6.81 11.45 -17.14
CA ARG A 241 7.34 11.63 -18.50
C ARG A 241 6.19 11.70 -19.51
N ASP A 242 6.45 12.19 -20.69
CA ASP A 242 5.44 12.25 -21.76
C ASP A 242 4.87 10.87 -22.09
N GLU A 243 5.71 9.83 -22.08
CA GLU A 243 5.28 8.44 -22.26
C GLU A 243 4.30 7.97 -21.16
N ASP A 244 4.49 8.41 -19.90
CA ASP A 244 3.60 8.08 -18.79
C ASP A 244 2.24 8.77 -18.95
N LYS A 245 2.26 10.05 -19.36
CA LYS A 245 1.06 10.84 -19.64
C LYS A 245 0.26 10.22 -20.78
N GLU A 246 0.94 9.82 -21.85
CA GLU A 246 0.33 9.12 -22.99
C GLU A 246 -0.28 7.77 -22.54
N PHE A 247 0.45 7.00 -21.73
CA PHE A 247 -0.06 5.75 -21.18
C PHE A 247 -1.32 5.95 -20.33
N LEU A 248 -1.34 6.93 -19.41
CA LEU A 248 -2.50 7.23 -18.58
C LEU A 248 -3.73 7.62 -19.43
N LEU A 249 -3.55 8.41 -20.48
CA LEU A 249 -4.62 8.74 -21.42
C LEU A 249 -5.11 7.51 -22.18
N SER A 250 -4.21 6.62 -22.59
CA SER A 250 -4.54 5.37 -23.29
C SER A 250 -5.38 4.43 -22.43
N ILE A 251 -5.07 4.32 -21.13
CA ILE A 251 -5.88 3.58 -20.15
C ILE A 251 -7.29 4.19 -20.04
N LYS A 252 -7.36 5.52 -19.88
CA LYS A 252 -8.65 6.21 -19.71
C LYS A 252 -9.51 6.17 -20.97
N SER A 253 -8.92 6.13 -22.16
CA SER A 253 -9.62 6.00 -23.45
C SER A 253 -10.01 4.54 -23.79
N LEU A 254 -9.67 3.56 -22.93
CA LEU A 254 -9.89 2.12 -23.17
C LEU A 254 -9.13 1.55 -24.38
N ASN A 255 -8.04 2.18 -24.75
CA ASN A 255 -7.08 1.73 -25.76
C ASN A 255 -5.64 1.67 -25.21
N PRO A 256 -5.38 0.77 -24.24
CA PRO A 256 -4.10 0.77 -23.50
C PRO A 256 -2.89 0.52 -24.39
N LYS A 257 -1.88 1.37 -24.27
CA LYS A 257 -0.57 1.23 -24.91
C LYS A 257 0.37 0.40 -24.05
N TRP A 258 0.24 -0.92 -24.12
CA TRP A 258 1.00 -1.87 -23.30
C TRP A 258 2.49 -1.95 -23.64
N ASP A 259 2.89 -1.44 -24.78
CA ASP A 259 4.29 -1.24 -25.22
C ASP A 259 5.02 -0.18 -24.38
N ILE A 260 4.30 0.79 -23.80
CA ILE A 260 4.87 1.78 -22.87
C ILE A 260 5.07 1.16 -21.48
N HIS A 261 4.01 0.53 -20.93
CA HIS A 261 4.06 -0.16 -19.64
C HIS A 261 3.29 -1.48 -19.70
N ASP A 262 4.00 -2.62 -19.52
CA ASP A 262 3.39 -3.96 -19.51
C ASP A 262 2.70 -4.25 -18.17
N PHE A 263 1.59 -3.58 -17.92
CA PHE A 263 0.74 -3.83 -16.74
C PHE A 263 -0.49 -4.71 -17.04
N LYS A 264 -0.62 -5.19 -18.29
CA LYS A 264 -1.77 -5.95 -18.76
C LYS A 264 -2.11 -7.16 -17.88
N LYS A 265 -1.11 -7.84 -17.34
CA LYS A 265 -1.25 -9.06 -16.54
C LYS A 265 -1.86 -8.83 -15.15
N PHE A 266 -1.81 -7.60 -14.62
CA PHE A 266 -2.23 -7.33 -13.24
C PHE A 266 -3.76 -7.35 -13.08
N PRO A 267 -4.31 -8.18 -12.16
CA PRO A 267 -5.76 -8.30 -11.98
C PRO A 267 -6.46 -6.98 -11.62
N ALA A 268 -5.81 -6.12 -10.83
CA ALA A 268 -6.37 -4.81 -10.46
C ALA A 268 -6.49 -3.87 -11.67
N VAL A 269 -5.53 -3.91 -12.59
CA VAL A 269 -5.59 -3.15 -13.85
C VAL A 269 -6.73 -3.65 -14.74
N GLN A 270 -6.88 -4.97 -14.87
CA GLN A 270 -8.00 -5.55 -15.63
C GLN A 270 -9.35 -5.19 -15.01
N TRP A 271 -9.43 -5.16 -13.67
CA TRP A 271 -10.62 -4.72 -12.97
C TRP A 271 -10.94 -3.23 -13.24
N LYS A 272 -9.92 -2.37 -13.23
CA LYS A 272 -10.07 -0.95 -13.59
C LYS A 272 -10.62 -0.78 -15.01
N LEU A 273 -10.07 -1.50 -15.98
CA LEU A 273 -10.54 -1.43 -17.38
C LEU A 273 -12.00 -1.86 -17.50
N GLN A 274 -12.41 -2.97 -16.87
CA GLN A 274 -13.81 -3.40 -16.84
C GLN A 274 -14.73 -2.33 -16.24
N ASN A 275 -14.31 -1.65 -15.17
CA ASN A 275 -15.07 -0.57 -14.56
C ASN A 275 -15.16 0.66 -15.47
N LEU A 276 -14.10 0.99 -16.22
CA LEU A 276 -14.10 2.08 -17.20
C LEU A 276 -15.02 1.76 -18.39
N GLU A 277 -14.99 0.53 -18.90
CA GLU A 277 -15.93 0.07 -19.95
C GLU A 277 -17.38 0.15 -19.48
N LYS A 278 -17.65 -0.33 -18.25
CA LYS A 278 -18.98 -0.22 -17.65
C LYS A 278 -19.42 1.23 -17.52
N LEU A 279 -18.54 2.13 -17.09
CA LEU A 279 -18.81 3.56 -16.99
C LEU A 279 -19.09 4.15 -18.37
N GLN A 280 -18.29 3.82 -19.39
CA GLN A 280 -18.49 4.31 -20.76
C GLN A 280 -19.86 3.88 -21.30
N LYS A 281 -20.26 2.62 -21.08
CA LYS A 281 -21.57 2.08 -21.55
C LYS A 281 -22.76 2.68 -20.79
N SER A 282 -22.62 2.88 -19.47
CA SER A 282 -23.73 3.35 -18.61
C SER A 282 -23.82 4.88 -18.56
N ASN A 283 -22.71 5.61 -18.72
CA ASN A 283 -22.66 7.08 -18.67
C ASN A 283 -21.47 7.62 -19.49
N ALA A 284 -21.63 7.59 -20.82
CA ALA A 284 -20.61 8.08 -21.76
C ALA A 284 -20.22 9.54 -21.53
N LYS A 285 -21.19 10.40 -21.14
CA LYS A 285 -20.93 11.82 -20.83
C LYS A 285 -19.94 11.96 -19.65
N LYS A 286 -20.16 11.24 -18.55
CA LYS A 286 -19.27 11.24 -17.38
C LYS A 286 -17.90 10.66 -17.73
N HIS A 287 -17.85 9.57 -18.52
CA HIS A 287 -16.59 8.99 -18.97
C HIS A 287 -15.76 10.00 -19.78
N LYS A 288 -16.40 10.69 -20.76
CA LYS A 288 -15.76 11.73 -21.56
C LYS A 288 -15.30 12.91 -20.70
N GLN A 289 -16.14 13.41 -19.79
CA GLN A 289 -15.77 14.49 -18.87
C GLN A 289 -14.53 14.15 -18.04
N GLN A 290 -14.42 12.94 -17.50
CA GLN A 290 -13.24 12.50 -16.76
C GLN A 290 -12.01 12.36 -17.65
N PHE A 291 -12.16 11.99 -18.92
CA PHE A 291 -11.07 11.96 -19.89
C PHE A 291 -10.56 13.38 -20.17
N ASP A 292 -11.47 14.33 -20.44
CA ASP A 292 -11.12 15.71 -20.74
C ASP A 292 -10.44 16.40 -19.55
N LEU A 293 -10.89 16.11 -18.32
CA LEU A 293 -10.24 16.59 -17.09
C LEU A 293 -8.83 16.02 -16.92
N LEU A 294 -8.63 14.72 -17.16
CA LEU A 294 -7.31 14.10 -17.11
C LEU A 294 -6.39 14.72 -18.17
N LYS A 295 -6.87 14.83 -19.41
CA LYS A 295 -6.09 15.40 -20.52
C LYS A 295 -5.64 16.83 -20.19
N LYS A 296 -6.58 17.68 -19.77
CA LYS A 296 -6.29 19.07 -19.37
C LYS A 296 -5.25 19.13 -18.25
N HIS A 297 -5.36 18.28 -17.22
CA HIS A 297 -4.38 18.24 -16.13
C HIS A 297 -2.99 17.86 -16.63
N LEU A 298 -2.88 16.79 -17.44
CA LEU A 298 -1.59 16.31 -17.95
C LEU A 298 -0.92 17.26 -18.97
N GLU A 299 -1.66 18.17 -19.59
CA GLU A 299 -1.13 19.22 -20.45
C GLU A 299 -0.56 20.40 -19.65
N THR A 300 -0.92 20.55 -18.37
CA THR A 300 -0.49 21.67 -17.52
C THR A 300 0.68 21.34 -16.58
N VAL A 301 1.10 20.08 -16.50
CA VAL A 301 2.14 19.57 -15.59
C VAL A 301 3.32 18.98 -16.33
#